data_ccd525c81ed603211e4081b1f4d898bf
#
_entry.id   ccd525c81ed603211e4081b1f4d898bf
#
_cell.length_a   1.000
_cell.length_b   1.000
_cell.length_c   1.000
_cell.angle_alpha   90.00
_cell.angle_beta   90.00
_cell.angle_gamma   90.00
#
_symmetry.space_group_name_H-M   'P 1'
#
loop_
_entity.id
_entity.type
_entity.pdbx_description
1 polymer ?
#
loop_
_entity_poly.entity_id
_entity_poly.type
_entity_poly.pdbx_seq_one_letter_code
_entity_poly.pdbx_strand_id
1 'polypeptide(L)'
;MAKKNTADVLINGKVYTISGYESTAYLQKVATYLNEMEEKVAVMEGCARLTADEKQLLKNMNLADVYFKADAARESLEKEKEQKDRELYSLKHDLIDAKMEKEKLMERIHEL
;
A
#
# COMPACT_ATOMS: atom_id res chain seq x y z
N MET A 1 24.69 7.16 10.01
CA MET A 1 24.58 5.77 9.50
C MET A 1 23.45 5.03 10.17
N ALA A 2 22.65 4.33 9.39
CA ALA A 2 21.62 3.48 9.94
C ALA A 2 22.23 2.29 10.66
N LYS A 3 21.78 2.01 11.87
CA LYS A 3 22.18 0.82 12.63
C LYS A 3 21.35 -0.35 12.21
N LYS A 4 22.00 -1.53 12.07
CA LYS A 4 21.28 -2.78 11.93
C LYS A 4 20.56 -3.12 13.22
N ASN A 5 19.29 -3.42 13.11
CA ASN A 5 18.51 -3.97 14.20
C ASN A 5 18.52 -5.49 14.12
N THR A 6 18.47 -6.16 15.25
CA THR A 6 18.38 -7.59 15.33
C THR A 6 17.10 -7.96 16.07
N ALA A 7 16.34 -8.89 15.52
CA ALA A 7 15.09 -9.35 16.13
C ALA A 7 15.01 -10.87 16.05
N ASP A 8 14.53 -11.48 17.13
CA ASP A 8 14.17 -12.89 17.13
C ASP A 8 12.72 -13.00 16.72
N VAL A 9 12.46 -13.71 15.63
CA VAL A 9 11.12 -13.86 15.06
C VAL A 9 10.74 -15.33 14.96
N LEU A 10 9.48 -15.61 15.21
CA LEU A 10 8.92 -16.95 15.08
C LEU A 10 8.30 -17.06 13.68
N ILE A 11 8.83 -17.96 12.86
CA ILE A 11 8.34 -18.23 11.52
C ILE A 11 8.17 -19.73 11.36
N ASN A 12 6.95 -20.16 11.09
CA ASN A 12 6.60 -21.58 10.89
C ASN A 12 7.11 -22.48 12.03
N GLY A 13 6.90 -22.03 13.27
CA GLY A 13 7.27 -22.77 14.46
C GLY A 13 8.75 -22.76 14.83
N LYS A 14 9.59 -22.06 14.07
CA LYS A 14 11.02 -21.94 14.35
C LYS A 14 11.40 -20.50 14.66
N VAL A 15 12.32 -20.32 15.59
CA VAL A 15 12.84 -18.99 15.93
C VAL A 15 14.05 -18.70 15.06
N TYR A 16 14.01 -17.54 14.39
CA TYR A 16 15.10 -17.04 13.57
C TYR A 16 15.57 -15.70 14.11
N THR A 17 16.87 -15.50 14.13
CA THR A 17 17.46 -14.20 14.43
C THR A 17 17.71 -13.48 13.12
N ILE A 18 16.99 -12.37 12.91
CA ILE A 18 17.03 -11.60 11.67
C ILE A 18 17.69 -10.26 11.96
N SER A 19 18.58 -9.83 11.06
CA SER A 19 19.19 -8.51 11.10
C SER A 19 18.74 -7.70 9.88
N GLY A 20 18.44 -6.43 10.09
CA GLY A 20 18.04 -5.55 9.02
C GLY A 20 18.10 -4.08 9.46
N TYR A 21 17.94 -3.18 8.53
CA TYR A 21 17.95 -1.74 8.80
C TYR A 21 16.59 -1.21 9.23
N GLU A 22 15.55 -2.03 9.09
CA GLU A 22 14.21 -1.69 9.51
C GLU A 22 14.05 -1.83 11.02
N SER A 23 12.99 -1.25 11.57
CA SER A 23 12.70 -1.36 13.01
C SER A 23 12.37 -2.80 13.40
N THR A 24 12.60 -3.12 14.68
CA THR A 24 12.23 -4.42 15.24
C THR A 24 10.74 -4.70 15.07
N ALA A 25 9.89 -3.68 15.27
CA ALA A 25 8.44 -3.78 15.07
C ALA A 25 8.09 -4.16 13.63
N TYR A 26 8.79 -3.58 12.66
CA TYR A 26 8.60 -3.92 11.25
C TYR A 26 9.01 -5.37 10.95
N LEU A 27 10.14 -5.81 11.48
CA LEU A 27 10.61 -7.19 11.28
C LEU A 27 9.61 -8.20 11.88
N GLN A 28 9.02 -7.90 13.03
CA GLN A 28 7.97 -8.71 13.63
C GLN A 28 6.70 -8.72 12.77
N LYS A 29 6.34 -7.60 12.19
CA LYS A 29 5.19 -7.49 11.28
C LYS A 29 5.38 -8.37 10.05
N VAL A 30 6.56 -8.38 9.46
CA VAL A 30 6.90 -9.23 8.32
C VAL A 30 6.76 -10.71 8.70
N ALA A 31 7.30 -11.10 9.86
CA ALA A 31 7.20 -12.47 10.34
C ALA A 31 5.75 -12.91 10.56
N THR A 32 4.93 -12.03 11.14
CA THR A 32 3.49 -12.28 11.35
C THR A 32 2.79 -12.51 10.03
N TYR A 33 3.07 -11.69 9.03
CA TYR A 33 2.49 -11.83 7.70
C TYR A 33 2.87 -13.16 7.05
N LEU A 34 4.13 -13.57 7.17
CA LEU A 34 4.59 -14.86 6.64
C LEU A 34 3.89 -16.04 7.31
N ASN A 35 3.65 -15.95 8.62
CA ASN A 35 2.89 -16.97 9.35
C ASN A 35 1.43 -17.03 8.89
N GLU A 36 0.80 -15.89 8.65
CA GLU A 36 -0.56 -15.82 8.11
C GLU A 36 -0.64 -16.46 6.72
N MET A 37 0.35 -16.21 5.88
CA MET A 37 0.43 -16.80 4.56
C MET A 37 0.60 -18.32 4.63
N GLU A 38 1.42 -18.80 5.58
CA GLU A 38 1.60 -20.22 5.82
C GLU A 38 0.27 -20.90 6.19
N GLU A 39 -0.52 -20.27 7.07
CA GLU A 39 -1.82 -20.78 7.46
C GLU A 39 -2.81 -20.80 6.29
N LYS A 40 -2.80 -19.78 5.45
CA LYS A 40 -3.65 -19.73 4.26
C LYS A 40 -3.37 -20.88 3.31
N VAL A 41 -2.10 -21.17 3.08
CA VAL A 41 -1.69 -22.29 2.21
C VAL A 41 -2.07 -23.62 2.86
N ALA A 42 -1.91 -23.77 4.18
CA ALA A 42 -2.21 -25.00 4.89
C ALA A 42 -3.67 -25.42 4.80
N VAL A 43 -4.60 -24.45 4.69
CA VAL A 43 -6.04 -24.75 4.61
C VAL A 43 -6.55 -24.85 3.17
N MET A 44 -5.70 -24.65 2.18
CA MET A 44 -6.10 -24.81 0.78
C MET A 44 -6.41 -26.28 0.46
N GLU A 45 -7.44 -26.49 -0.36
CA GLU A 45 -7.83 -27.82 -0.80
C GLU A 45 -6.67 -28.49 -1.53
N GLY A 46 -6.39 -29.75 -1.16
CA GLY A 46 -5.30 -30.51 -1.76
C GLY A 46 -3.91 -30.22 -1.20
N CYS A 47 -3.75 -29.31 -0.27
CA CYS A 47 -2.45 -28.95 0.32
C CYS A 47 -1.76 -30.16 0.98
N ALA A 48 -2.55 -31.03 1.64
CA ALA A 48 -1.99 -32.23 2.31
C ALA A 48 -1.31 -33.21 1.36
N ARG A 49 -1.61 -33.14 0.06
CA ARG A 49 -1.02 -34.01 -0.98
C ARG A 49 0.25 -33.43 -1.57
N LEU A 50 0.58 -32.19 -1.23
CA LEU A 50 1.73 -31.51 -1.78
C LEU A 50 3.00 -31.87 -0.99
N THR A 51 4.13 -31.92 -1.72
CA THR A 51 5.44 -32.01 -1.08
C THR A 51 5.79 -30.71 -0.38
N ALA A 52 6.81 -30.73 0.47
CA ALA A 52 7.28 -29.52 1.14
C ALA A 52 7.71 -28.43 0.13
N ASP A 53 8.39 -28.85 -0.94
CA ASP A 53 8.81 -27.91 -2.00
C ASP A 53 7.63 -27.32 -2.75
N GLU A 54 6.61 -28.13 -3.05
CA GLU A 54 5.40 -27.67 -3.70
C GLU A 54 4.63 -26.68 -2.81
N LYS A 55 4.54 -26.94 -1.51
CA LYS A 55 3.92 -26.03 -0.55
C LYS A 55 4.67 -24.70 -0.50
N GLN A 56 5.99 -24.75 -0.51
CA GLN A 56 6.82 -23.54 -0.51
C GLN A 56 6.62 -22.74 -1.80
N LEU A 57 6.58 -23.42 -2.94
CA LEU A 57 6.29 -22.76 -4.23
C LEU A 57 4.91 -22.10 -4.21
N LEU A 58 3.90 -22.79 -3.70
CA LEU A 58 2.55 -22.24 -3.61
C LEU A 58 2.51 -21.00 -2.72
N LYS A 59 3.20 -21.03 -1.60
CA LYS A 59 3.33 -19.88 -0.70
C LYS A 59 4.01 -18.71 -1.41
N ASN A 60 5.09 -18.96 -2.13
CA ASN A 60 5.81 -17.93 -2.86
C ASN A 60 4.95 -17.31 -3.96
N MET A 61 4.18 -18.12 -4.69
CA MET A 61 3.26 -17.63 -5.71
C MET A 61 2.16 -16.74 -5.10
N ASN A 62 1.64 -17.13 -3.95
CA ASN A 62 0.64 -16.30 -3.25
C ASN A 62 1.23 -14.97 -2.78
N LEU A 63 2.48 -14.97 -2.30
CA LEU A 63 3.17 -13.73 -1.93
C LEU A 63 3.35 -12.81 -3.13
N ALA A 64 3.77 -13.36 -4.27
CA ALA A 64 3.91 -12.58 -5.51
C ALA A 64 2.57 -12.04 -5.99
N ASP A 65 1.51 -12.84 -5.92
CA ASP A 65 0.16 -12.44 -6.30
C ASP A 65 -0.32 -11.25 -5.47
N VAL A 66 -0.13 -11.30 -4.15
CA VAL A 66 -0.49 -10.20 -3.25
C VAL A 66 0.28 -8.94 -3.62
N TYR A 67 1.58 -9.06 -3.90
CA TYR A 67 2.41 -7.93 -4.31
C TYR A 67 1.88 -7.29 -5.60
N PHE A 68 1.65 -8.07 -6.63
CA PHE A 68 1.20 -7.53 -7.92
C PHE A 68 -0.19 -6.91 -7.85
N LYS A 69 -1.08 -7.49 -7.06
CA LYS A 69 -2.41 -6.92 -6.83
C LYS A 69 -2.33 -5.60 -6.08
N ALA A 70 -1.47 -5.53 -5.07
CA ALA A 70 -1.25 -4.30 -4.31
C ALA A 70 -0.62 -3.22 -5.21
N ASP A 71 0.32 -3.60 -6.07
CA ASP A 71 0.96 -2.67 -7.00
C ASP A 71 -0.04 -2.12 -8.03
N ALA A 72 -0.91 -2.98 -8.55
CA ALA A 72 -1.98 -2.55 -9.47
C ALA A 72 -2.95 -1.59 -8.79
N ALA A 73 -3.31 -1.86 -7.53
CA ALA A 73 -4.16 -0.97 -6.74
C ALA A 73 -3.48 0.38 -6.50
N ARG A 74 -2.18 0.37 -6.23
CA ARG A 74 -1.38 1.59 -6.05
C ARG A 74 -1.39 2.44 -7.33
N GLU A 75 -1.16 1.82 -8.49
CA GLU A 75 -1.20 2.53 -9.78
C GLU A 75 -2.56 3.15 -10.05
N SER A 76 -3.64 2.40 -9.77
CA SER A 76 -4.99 2.88 -9.93
C SER A 76 -5.28 4.10 -9.04
N LEU A 77 -4.84 4.03 -7.77
CA LEU A 77 -4.99 5.13 -6.82
C LEU A 77 -4.18 6.36 -7.22
N GLU A 78 -2.98 6.17 -7.76
CA GLU A 78 -2.17 7.27 -8.28
C GLU A 78 -2.86 8.00 -9.44
N LYS A 79 -3.47 7.23 -10.35
CA LYS A 79 -4.22 7.81 -11.47
C LYS A 79 -5.44 8.58 -10.98
N GLU A 80 -6.17 8.04 -10.01
CA GLU A 80 -7.29 8.74 -9.39
C GLU A 80 -6.84 10.03 -8.70
N LYS A 81 -5.72 9.97 -8.00
CA LYS A 81 -5.15 11.14 -7.34
C LYS A 81 -4.79 12.22 -8.35
N GLU A 82 -4.11 11.86 -9.43
CA GLU A 82 -3.75 12.80 -10.49
C GLU A 82 -5.00 13.43 -11.12
N GLN A 83 -6.04 12.63 -11.35
CA GLN A 83 -7.31 13.12 -11.87
C GLN A 83 -7.96 14.13 -10.91
N LYS A 84 -8.00 13.79 -9.63
CA LYS A 84 -8.56 14.68 -8.60
C LYS A 84 -7.74 15.95 -8.43
N ASP A 85 -6.43 15.85 -8.54
CA ASP A 85 -5.55 17.03 -8.48
C ASP A 85 -5.84 17.98 -9.66
N ARG A 86 -6.06 17.43 -10.86
CA ARG A 86 -6.43 18.22 -12.03
C ARG A 86 -7.81 18.88 -11.85
N GLU A 87 -8.78 18.13 -11.34
CA GLU A 87 -10.12 18.66 -11.05
C GLU A 87 -10.06 19.77 -10.01
N LEU A 88 -9.27 19.58 -8.96
CA LEU A 88 -9.09 20.58 -7.92
C LEU A 88 -8.45 21.85 -8.46
N TYR A 89 -7.44 21.70 -9.30
CA TYR A 89 -6.79 22.84 -9.96
C TYR A 89 -7.78 23.61 -10.80
N SER A 90 -8.57 22.90 -11.60
CA SER A 90 -9.61 23.51 -12.45
C SER A 90 -10.67 24.26 -11.62
N LEU A 91 -11.12 23.64 -10.52
CA LEU A 91 -12.09 24.27 -9.62
C LEU A 91 -11.53 25.53 -8.95
N LYS A 92 -10.28 25.50 -8.54
CA LYS A 92 -9.61 26.67 -7.96
C LYS A 92 -9.54 27.82 -8.96
N HIS A 93 -9.24 27.49 -10.22
CA HIS A 93 -9.17 28.46 -11.29
C HIS A 93 -10.54 29.09 -11.55
N ASP A 94 -11.59 28.25 -11.61
CA ASP A 94 -12.97 28.70 -11.80
C ASP A 94 -13.43 29.60 -10.63
N LEU A 95 -13.01 29.24 -9.42
CA LEU A 95 -13.34 30.04 -8.24
C LEU A 95 -12.71 31.44 -8.31
N ILE A 96 -11.45 31.52 -8.74
CA ILE A 96 -10.77 32.80 -8.91
C ILE A 96 -11.49 33.63 -9.96
N ASP A 97 -11.84 33.03 -11.10
CA ASP A 97 -12.58 33.73 -12.18
C ASP A 97 -13.94 34.24 -11.70
N ALA A 98 -14.66 33.41 -10.95
CA ALA A 98 -15.95 33.79 -10.39
C ALA A 98 -15.83 34.97 -9.41
N LYS A 99 -14.79 34.95 -8.56
CA LYS A 99 -14.54 36.06 -7.64
C LYS A 99 -14.21 37.34 -8.35
N MET A 100 -13.40 37.28 -9.40
CA MET A 100 -13.05 38.45 -10.22
C MET A 100 -14.29 39.04 -10.91
N GLU A 101 -15.13 38.18 -11.45
CA GLU A 101 -16.37 38.60 -12.07
C GLU A 101 -17.33 39.27 -11.07
N LYS A 102 -17.42 38.67 -9.88
CA LYS A 102 -18.20 39.23 -8.78
C LYS A 102 -17.73 40.61 -8.42
N GLU A 103 -16.42 40.81 -8.31
CA GLU A 103 -15.83 42.13 -8.00
C GLU A 103 -16.17 43.16 -9.08
N LYS A 104 -16.07 42.78 -10.34
CA LYS A 104 -16.43 43.68 -11.48
C LYS A 104 -17.90 44.08 -11.43
N LEU A 105 -18.79 43.16 -11.12
CA LEU A 105 -20.21 43.43 -10.99
C LEU A 105 -20.49 44.34 -9.80
N MET A 106 -19.83 44.15 -8.69
CA MET A 106 -19.95 45.00 -7.51
C MET A 106 -19.48 46.44 -7.81
N GLU A 107 -18.39 46.60 -8.54
CA GLU A 107 -17.90 47.90 -8.98
C GLU A 107 -18.94 48.61 -9.84
N ARG A 108 -19.56 47.89 -10.79
CA ARG A 108 -20.63 48.42 -11.63
C ARG A 108 -21.82 48.93 -10.82
N ILE A 109 -22.22 48.13 -9.83
CA ILE A 109 -23.32 48.51 -8.94
C ILE A 109 -22.94 49.76 -8.15
N HIS A 110 -21.68 49.88 -7.74
CA HIS A 110 -21.21 51.04 -7.00
C HIS A 110 -21.17 52.32 -7.81
N GLU A 111 -20.95 52.20 -9.12
CA GLU A 111 -20.94 53.32 -10.06
C GLU A 111 -22.35 53.83 -10.40
N LEU A 112 -23.34 53.01 -10.16
CA LEU A 112 -24.74 53.40 -10.36
C LEU A 112 -25.24 54.20 -9.14
#